data_117b5068654be9630e0ad7ed49d80696
#
_entry.id   117b5068654be9630e0ad7ed49d80696
#
_cell.length_a   1.000
_cell.length_b   1.000
_cell.length_c   1.000
_cell.angle_alpha   90.00
_cell.angle_beta   90.00
_cell.angle_gamma   90.00
#
_symmetry.space_group_name_H-M   'P 1'
#
loop_
_entity.id
_entity.type
_entity.pdbx_description
1 polymer ?
#
loop_
_entity_poly.entity_id
_entity_poly.type
_entity_poly.pdbx_seq_one_letter_code
_entity_poly.pdbx_strand_id
1 'polypeptide(L)'
;MSAGDAGGNNFSAFKHFVMAQARSRIYAFVHISSIGLAGFPVGEMKNLEYTNVDLAAKTLAENPESVLGIKVRESLDVVGANGIEPLRCARLAAERSGIPGARVMCHIGNAPGDILTHAYRGAGNNTVANGKLIAAALEAKKCGVIIDVGHGGGSFSYAVAEPAIEQGLMPDTISSDLHAYSGNSPGEPFLPWVMSKFLNMGFTLEQVVSMATERPAKIIGKVDKLGTLQVGAPADVSIMELIESEVRFVDTVNNARTGKRYLKPVQTVRAGRSYGRPFPSPFAYP
;
A
#
# COMPACT_ATOMS: atom_id res chain seq x y z
N MET A 1 -6.83 -3.65 -1.21
CA MET A 1 -6.45 -3.95 0.18
C MET A 1 -6.73 -2.72 1.03
N SER A 2 -7.35 -2.88 2.21
CA SER A 2 -7.50 -1.83 3.21
C SER A 2 -6.29 -1.87 4.14
N ALA A 3 -5.64 -0.74 4.35
CA ALA A 3 -4.40 -0.63 5.12
C ALA A 3 -4.64 -0.05 6.53
N GLY A 4 -5.61 -0.61 7.25
CA GLY A 4 -5.89 -0.25 8.65
C GLY A 4 -6.98 0.80 8.84
N ASP A 5 -7.94 0.90 7.93
CA ASP A 5 -9.10 1.78 8.11
C ASP A 5 -9.88 1.45 9.39
N ALA A 6 -9.97 0.15 9.72
CA ALA A 6 -10.65 -0.34 10.93
C ALA A 6 -9.67 -0.93 11.93
N GLY A 7 -9.93 -0.69 13.22
CA GLY A 7 -9.37 -1.41 14.36
C GLY A 7 -10.34 -2.46 14.89
N GLY A 8 -9.95 -3.17 15.94
CA GLY A 8 -10.73 -4.30 16.43
C GLY A 8 -12.17 -3.94 16.86
N ASN A 9 -12.40 -2.75 17.40
CA ASN A 9 -13.74 -2.32 17.86
C ASN A 9 -14.73 -2.08 16.71
N ASN A 10 -14.27 -1.68 15.54
CA ASN A 10 -15.14 -1.34 14.40
C ASN A 10 -14.91 -2.27 13.20
N PHE A 11 -14.07 -3.30 13.32
CA PHE A 11 -13.81 -4.23 12.21
C PHE A 11 -15.04 -4.99 11.74
N SER A 12 -15.91 -5.42 12.67
CA SER A 12 -17.14 -6.13 12.31
C SER A 12 -18.06 -5.27 11.43
N ALA A 13 -18.21 -3.99 11.77
CA ALA A 13 -18.97 -3.04 10.96
C ALA A 13 -18.29 -2.81 9.59
N PHE A 14 -16.98 -2.65 9.56
CA PHE A 14 -16.21 -2.50 8.32
C PHE A 14 -16.38 -3.74 7.42
N LYS A 15 -16.29 -4.94 7.99
CA LYS A 15 -16.49 -6.21 7.27
C LYS A 15 -17.89 -6.28 6.67
N HIS A 16 -18.93 -5.96 7.44
CA HIS A 16 -20.33 -6.07 7.01
C HIS A 16 -20.75 -4.97 6.02
N PHE A 17 -20.44 -3.72 6.32
CA PHE A 17 -20.97 -2.58 5.56
C PHE A 17 -20.05 -2.11 4.43
N VAL A 18 -18.75 -2.43 4.49
CA VAL A 18 -17.79 -2.01 3.46
C VAL A 18 -17.31 -3.20 2.65
N MET A 19 -16.68 -4.20 3.30
CA MET A 19 -16.08 -5.30 2.56
C MET A 19 -17.11 -6.17 1.85
N ALA A 20 -18.23 -6.50 2.50
CA ALA A 20 -19.28 -7.34 1.93
C ALA A 20 -20.05 -6.64 0.80
N GLN A 21 -20.16 -5.31 0.85
CA GLN A 21 -20.86 -4.50 -0.15
C GLN A 21 -19.96 -4.06 -1.30
N ALA A 22 -18.66 -4.21 -1.17
CA ALA A 22 -17.70 -3.75 -2.18
C ALA A 22 -17.81 -4.56 -3.47
N ARG A 23 -17.76 -3.85 -4.60
CA ARG A 23 -17.65 -4.48 -5.93
C ARG A 23 -16.29 -5.17 -6.12
N SER A 24 -15.26 -4.70 -5.43
CA SER A 24 -13.92 -5.29 -5.40
C SER A 24 -13.75 -6.25 -4.24
N ARG A 25 -12.90 -7.26 -4.38
CA ARG A 25 -12.48 -8.09 -3.26
C ARG A 25 -11.57 -7.27 -2.35
N ILE A 26 -11.93 -7.14 -1.07
CA ILE A 26 -11.15 -6.39 -0.09
C ILE A 26 -10.49 -7.38 0.88
N TYR A 27 -9.17 -7.29 1.01
CA TYR A 27 -8.41 -7.82 2.14
C TYR A 27 -7.99 -6.66 3.02
N ALA A 28 -7.88 -6.87 4.33
CA ALA A 28 -7.58 -5.82 5.29
C ALA A 28 -6.37 -6.16 6.18
N PHE A 29 -5.64 -5.14 6.60
CA PHE A 29 -4.86 -5.17 7.83
C PHE A 29 -5.70 -4.50 8.92
N VAL A 30 -5.85 -5.14 10.07
CA VAL A 30 -6.53 -4.53 11.22
C VAL A 30 -5.58 -3.59 11.94
N HIS A 31 -6.03 -2.38 12.26
CA HIS A 31 -5.19 -1.40 12.95
C HIS A 31 -4.97 -1.78 14.40
N ILE A 32 -3.75 -1.55 14.92
CA ILE A 32 -3.45 -1.76 16.34
C ILE A 32 -4.23 -0.82 17.26
N SER A 33 -4.56 0.40 16.78
CA SER A 33 -5.56 1.25 17.41
C SER A 33 -6.93 0.59 17.29
N SER A 34 -7.59 0.38 18.42
CA SER A 34 -8.89 -0.29 18.48
C SER A 34 -10.00 0.37 17.65
N ILE A 35 -9.86 1.66 17.34
CA ILE A 35 -10.79 2.45 16.53
C ILE A 35 -10.34 2.61 15.06
N GLY A 36 -9.16 2.10 14.68
CA GLY A 36 -8.60 2.33 13.36
C GLY A 36 -8.37 3.82 13.08
N LEU A 37 -8.71 4.27 11.89
CA LEU A 37 -8.60 5.66 11.45
C LEU A 37 -9.87 6.50 11.71
N ALA A 38 -10.81 6.02 12.52
CA ALA A 38 -12.07 6.73 12.78
C ALA A 38 -11.87 8.11 13.43
N GLY A 39 -10.75 8.33 14.11
CA GLY A 39 -10.40 9.61 14.74
C GLY A 39 -9.64 10.60 13.82
N PHE A 40 -9.36 10.24 12.57
CA PHE A 40 -8.61 11.12 11.67
C PHE A 40 -9.24 12.53 11.55
N PRO A 41 -8.48 13.65 11.60
CA PRO A 41 -7.00 13.73 11.49
C PRO A 41 -6.24 13.67 12.83
N VAL A 42 -6.89 13.38 13.95
CA VAL A 42 -6.19 13.19 15.22
C VAL A 42 -5.32 11.92 15.12
N GLY A 43 -4.05 12.04 15.52
CA GLY A 43 -3.12 10.91 15.51
C GLY A 43 -3.60 9.81 16.46
N GLU A 44 -3.98 8.66 15.90
CA GLU A 44 -4.66 7.57 16.60
C GLU A 44 -3.76 6.83 17.59
N MET A 45 -2.44 7.05 17.54
CA MET A 45 -1.46 6.44 18.43
C MET A 45 -0.88 7.43 19.47
N LYS A 46 -1.37 8.67 19.52
CA LYS A 46 -0.99 9.65 20.58
C LYS A 46 -1.47 9.21 21.94
N ASN A 47 -2.63 8.58 22.01
CA ASN A 47 -3.13 7.93 23.21
C ASN A 47 -2.99 6.41 23.09
N LEU A 48 -2.05 5.82 23.83
CA LEU A 48 -1.81 4.36 23.84
C LEU A 48 -2.98 3.55 24.43
N GLU A 49 -3.93 4.18 25.12
CA GLU A 49 -5.15 3.50 25.58
C GLU A 49 -6.01 2.97 24.43
N TYR A 50 -5.89 3.55 23.23
CA TYR A 50 -6.51 2.98 22.03
C TYR A 50 -5.79 1.73 21.53
N THR A 51 -4.57 1.47 21.94
CA THR A 51 -3.80 0.29 21.55
C THR A 51 -4.34 -0.93 22.29
N ASN A 52 -4.88 -1.89 21.54
CA ASN A 52 -5.43 -3.11 22.12
C ASN A 52 -4.87 -4.35 21.44
N VAL A 53 -3.79 -4.87 22.02
CA VAL A 53 -3.05 -6.03 21.51
C VAL A 53 -3.95 -7.24 21.39
N ASP A 54 -4.70 -7.57 22.45
CA ASP A 54 -5.50 -8.80 22.49
C ASP A 54 -6.70 -8.74 21.54
N LEU A 55 -7.33 -7.57 21.43
CA LEU A 55 -8.43 -7.36 20.49
C LEU A 55 -7.96 -7.42 19.04
N ALA A 56 -6.81 -6.82 18.72
CA ALA A 56 -6.23 -6.88 17.38
C ALA A 56 -5.82 -8.32 17.02
N ALA A 57 -5.18 -9.03 17.93
CA ALA A 57 -4.83 -10.44 17.77
C ALA A 57 -6.06 -11.32 17.54
N LYS A 58 -7.10 -11.16 18.36
CA LYS A 58 -8.38 -11.86 18.22
C LYS A 58 -9.03 -11.57 16.87
N THR A 59 -9.08 -10.29 16.46
CA THR A 59 -9.69 -9.90 15.17
C THR A 59 -8.96 -10.55 14.00
N LEU A 60 -7.64 -10.64 14.03
CA LEU A 60 -6.85 -11.35 13.02
C LEU A 60 -7.15 -12.85 13.04
N ALA A 61 -7.14 -13.47 14.22
CA ALA A 61 -7.36 -14.92 14.39
C ALA A 61 -8.75 -15.38 13.93
N GLU A 62 -9.78 -14.56 14.16
CA GLU A 62 -11.16 -14.87 13.81
C GLU A 62 -11.51 -14.57 12.32
N ASN A 63 -10.62 -13.90 11.58
CA ASN A 63 -10.88 -13.50 10.19
C ASN A 63 -9.71 -13.84 9.24
N PRO A 64 -9.11 -15.06 9.29
CA PRO A 64 -7.90 -15.38 8.53
C PRO A 64 -8.10 -15.38 7.00
N GLU A 65 -9.35 -15.48 6.55
CA GLU A 65 -9.71 -15.42 5.13
C GLU A 65 -9.63 -14.00 4.53
N SER A 66 -9.74 -12.97 5.37
CA SER A 66 -9.88 -11.58 4.92
C SER A 66 -8.93 -10.59 5.60
N VAL A 67 -8.41 -10.92 6.80
CA VAL A 67 -7.40 -10.12 7.51
C VAL A 67 -6.02 -10.70 7.29
N LEU A 68 -5.09 -9.88 6.82
CA LEU A 68 -3.75 -10.27 6.39
C LEU A 68 -2.68 -10.07 7.47
N GLY A 69 -3.00 -9.31 8.51
CA GLY A 69 -2.08 -8.96 9.58
C GLY A 69 -2.49 -7.69 10.32
N ILE A 70 -1.54 -7.11 11.03
CA ILE A 70 -1.74 -5.92 11.86
C ILE A 70 -1.18 -4.69 11.15
N LYS A 71 -1.89 -3.57 11.20
CA LYS A 71 -1.44 -2.25 10.75
C LYS A 71 -1.04 -1.38 11.91
N VAL A 72 0.04 -0.64 11.72
CA VAL A 72 0.43 0.45 12.62
C VAL A 72 0.89 1.67 11.79
N ARG A 73 0.69 2.87 12.33
CA ARG A 73 1.25 4.12 11.78
C ARG A 73 2.23 4.69 12.78
N GLU A 74 3.44 5.00 12.31
CA GLU A 74 4.60 5.41 13.12
C GLU A 74 5.13 6.81 12.74
N SER A 75 4.31 7.63 12.07
CA SER A 75 4.68 9.02 11.81
C SER A 75 4.60 9.85 13.10
N LEU A 76 5.48 10.80 13.29
CA LEU A 76 5.58 11.62 14.51
C LEU A 76 4.26 12.32 14.88
N ASP A 77 3.52 12.79 13.89
CA ASP A 77 2.20 13.41 14.05
C ASP A 77 1.13 12.42 14.55
N VAL A 78 1.37 11.12 14.37
CA VAL A 78 0.47 10.02 14.77
C VAL A 78 0.83 9.47 16.14
N VAL A 79 2.12 9.20 16.40
CA VAL A 79 2.58 8.56 17.64
C VAL A 79 2.95 9.57 18.73
N GLY A 80 3.28 10.81 18.38
CA GLY A 80 3.73 11.82 19.32
C GLY A 80 4.95 11.36 20.12
N ALA A 81 4.88 11.42 21.44
CA ALA A 81 5.98 11.03 22.33
C ALA A 81 6.11 9.50 22.54
N ASN A 82 5.19 8.69 22.00
CA ASN A 82 5.17 7.24 22.26
C ASN A 82 6.24 6.46 21.49
N GLY A 83 6.93 7.11 20.52
CA GLY A 83 8.04 6.48 19.79
C GLY A 83 7.63 5.21 19.10
N ILE A 84 8.39 4.12 19.31
CA ILE A 84 8.15 2.81 18.67
C ILE A 84 7.20 1.90 19.45
N GLU A 85 6.59 2.35 20.53
CA GLU A 85 5.74 1.50 21.37
C GLU A 85 4.51 0.95 20.62
N PRO A 86 3.81 1.73 19.78
CA PRO A 86 2.74 1.17 18.96
C PRO A 86 3.20 0.03 18.02
N LEU A 87 4.41 0.12 17.48
CA LEU A 87 4.97 -0.96 16.65
C LEU A 87 5.25 -2.22 17.46
N ARG A 88 5.78 -2.08 18.70
CA ARG A 88 5.95 -3.22 19.61
C ARG A 88 4.62 -3.89 19.92
N CYS A 89 3.59 -3.11 20.18
CA CYS A 89 2.23 -3.61 20.38
C CYS A 89 1.68 -4.33 19.14
N ALA A 90 1.91 -3.79 17.95
CA ALA A 90 1.49 -4.42 16.70
C ALA A 90 2.20 -5.76 16.45
N ARG A 91 3.50 -5.84 16.73
CA ARG A 91 4.27 -7.10 16.68
C ARG A 91 3.73 -8.14 17.67
N LEU A 92 3.51 -7.72 18.92
CA LEU A 92 2.94 -8.58 19.95
C LEU A 92 1.53 -9.09 19.57
N ALA A 93 0.69 -8.23 18.96
CA ALA A 93 -0.63 -8.65 18.47
C ALA A 93 -0.52 -9.69 17.34
N ALA A 94 0.40 -9.50 16.41
CA ALA A 94 0.65 -10.47 15.34
C ALA A 94 1.09 -11.83 15.92
N GLU A 95 2.00 -11.84 16.88
CA GLU A 95 2.46 -13.04 17.58
C GLU A 95 1.32 -13.74 18.35
N ARG A 96 0.54 -12.97 19.14
CA ARG A 96 -0.59 -13.51 19.93
C ARG A 96 -1.76 -14.01 19.10
N SER A 97 -1.85 -13.62 17.84
CA SER A 97 -2.92 -14.09 16.94
C SER A 97 -2.85 -15.61 16.69
N GLY A 98 -1.68 -16.23 16.89
CA GLY A 98 -1.45 -17.63 16.57
C GLY A 98 -1.43 -17.92 15.06
N ILE A 99 -1.52 -16.93 14.20
CA ILE A 99 -1.44 -17.09 12.74
C ILE A 99 0.02 -17.16 12.32
N PRO A 100 0.47 -18.31 11.76
CA PRO A 100 1.87 -18.44 11.32
C PRO A 100 2.23 -17.41 10.26
N GLY A 101 3.32 -16.69 10.49
CA GLY A 101 3.78 -15.65 9.55
C GLY A 101 2.89 -14.41 9.48
N ALA A 102 2.06 -14.15 10.51
CA ALA A 102 1.26 -12.93 10.60
C ALA A 102 2.14 -11.68 10.45
N ARG A 103 1.80 -10.80 9.51
CA ARG A 103 2.62 -9.66 9.13
C ARG A 103 2.19 -8.39 9.87
N VAL A 104 3.14 -7.50 10.06
CA VAL A 104 2.90 -6.12 10.49
C VAL A 104 3.17 -5.18 9.32
N MET A 105 2.15 -4.44 8.89
CA MET A 105 2.32 -3.36 7.92
C MET A 105 2.54 -2.06 8.69
N CYS A 106 3.72 -1.49 8.55
CA CYS A 106 4.07 -0.24 9.19
C CYS A 106 4.06 0.92 8.18
N HIS A 107 3.27 1.96 8.48
CA HIS A 107 3.35 3.24 7.79
C HIS A 107 4.37 4.09 8.54
N ILE A 108 5.50 4.32 7.93
CA ILE A 108 6.63 4.91 8.62
C ILE A 108 6.85 6.37 8.27
N GLY A 109 7.10 7.17 9.33
CA GLY A 109 8.10 8.20 9.28
C GLY A 109 9.49 7.75 9.79
N ASN A 110 9.66 6.71 10.67
CA ASN A 110 10.96 6.41 11.30
C ASN A 110 11.13 5.02 11.96
N ALA A 111 10.49 3.92 11.55
CA ALA A 111 10.64 2.64 12.26
C ALA A 111 10.57 1.38 11.39
N PRO A 112 11.21 0.23 11.76
CA PRO A 112 11.19 -1.02 11.01
C PRO A 112 9.87 -1.78 11.15
N GLY A 113 9.39 -2.36 10.04
CA GLY A 113 8.25 -3.25 9.96
C GLY A 113 8.50 -4.35 8.90
N ASP A 114 7.62 -5.34 8.77
CA ASP A 114 7.74 -6.38 7.74
C ASP A 114 7.46 -5.85 6.33
N ILE A 115 6.67 -4.77 6.21
CA ILE A 115 6.39 -4.03 4.98
C ILE A 115 6.61 -2.54 5.25
N LEU A 116 7.58 -1.96 4.57
CA LEU A 116 7.83 -0.53 4.53
C LEU A 116 7.02 0.07 3.37
N THR A 117 5.86 0.64 3.66
CA THR A 117 5.10 1.41 2.67
C THR A 117 5.48 2.88 2.71
N HIS A 118 5.24 3.61 1.63
CA HIS A 118 5.68 5.00 1.42
C HIS A 118 7.22 5.14 1.36
N ALA A 119 7.89 4.12 0.86
CA ALA A 119 9.35 4.05 0.87
C ALA A 119 10.03 5.20 0.10
N TYR A 120 9.30 5.87 -0.79
CA TYR A 120 9.81 6.96 -1.63
C TYR A 120 9.18 8.33 -1.31
N ARG A 121 8.74 8.51 -0.08
CA ARG A 121 8.14 9.77 0.39
C ARG A 121 9.16 10.91 0.37
N GLY A 122 8.74 12.10 -0.09
CA GLY A 122 9.60 13.28 -0.17
C GLY A 122 9.85 13.94 1.20
N ALA A 123 8.83 14.57 1.76
CA ALA A 123 8.95 15.27 3.05
C ALA A 123 9.09 14.29 4.21
N GLY A 124 10.07 14.51 5.08
CA GLY A 124 10.34 13.62 6.22
C GLY A 124 10.77 12.22 5.81
N ASN A 125 11.40 12.11 4.63
CA ASN A 125 11.87 10.84 4.11
C ASN A 125 13.01 10.27 4.93
N ASN A 126 12.99 8.96 5.10
CA ASN A 126 13.96 8.20 5.88
C ASN A 126 14.74 7.18 5.06
N THR A 127 14.53 7.08 3.78
CA THR A 127 15.26 6.14 2.91
C THR A 127 16.41 6.80 2.18
N VAL A 128 16.31 8.10 1.88
CA VAL A 128 17.35 8.89 1.19
C VAL A 128 17.64 10.17 1.98
N ALA A 129 18.91 10.45 2.24
CA ALA A 129 19.38 11.69 2.85
C ALA A 129 20.44 12.31 1.94
N ASN A 130 20.26 13.58 1.56
CA ASN A 130 21.20 14.30 0.67
C ASN A 130 21.52 13.53 -0.63
N GLY A 131 20.50 12.92 -1.26
CA GLY A 131 20.65 12.12 -2.49
C GLY A 131 21.30 10.75 -2.29
N LYS A 132 21.62 10.35 -1.06
CA LYS A 132 22.24 9.05 -0.75
C LYS A 132 21.26 8.17 0.02
N LEU A 133 21.19 6.91 -0.39
CA LEU A 133 20.44 5.87 0.32
C LEU A 133 21.04 5.69 1.73
N ILE A 134 20.22 5.73 2.76
CA ILE A 134 20.68 5.48 4.12
C ILE A 134 20.97 3.97 4.33
N ALA A 135 22.03 3.66 5.05
CA ALA A 135 22.47 2.29 5.27
C ALA A 135 21.37 1.43 5.91
N ALA A 136 20.58 2.00 6.83
CA ALA A 136 19.48 1.29 7.49
C ALA A 136 18.38 0.83 6.52
N ALA A 137 18.08 1.61 5.45
CA ALA A 137 17.08 1.21 4.45
C ALA A 137 17.58 0.01 3.62
N LEU A 138 18.85 0.01 3.25
CA LEU A 138 19.45 -1.11 2.52
C LEU A 138 19.56 -2.37 3.41
N GLU A 139 19.89 -2.19 4.68
CA GLU A 139 19.97 -3.29 5.64
C GLU A 139 18.57 -3.90 5.90
N ALA A 140 17.55 -3.06 6.07
CA ALA A 140 16.16 -3.53 6.19
C ALA A 140 15.75 -4.38 4.97
N LYS A 141 16.09 -3.93 3.76
CA LYS A 141 15.84 -4.71 2.53
C LYS A 141 16.56 -6.06 2.54
N LYS A 142 17.82 -6.11 2.96
CA LYS A 142 18.60 -7.36 3.09
C LYS A 142 18.02 -8.30 4.13
N CYS A 143 17.46 -7.75 5.21
CA CYS A 143 16.75 -8.50 6.24
C CYS A 143 15.35 -8.98 5.81
N GLY A 144 14.95 -8.76 4.56
CA GLY A 144 13.68 -9.25 4.01
C GLY A 144 12.49 -8.32 4.22
N VAL A 145 12.71 -7.07 4.64
CA VAL A 145 11.64 -6.07 4.67
C VAL A 145 11.16 -5.78 3.25
N ILE A 146 9.86 -5.89 3.05
CA ILE A 146 9.20 -5.64 1.77
C ILE A 146 9.08 -4.14 1.54
N ILE A 147 9.56 -3.67 0.40
CA ILE A 147 9.51 -2.26 0.02
C ILE A 147 8.29 -2.00 -0.85
N ASP A 148 7.36 -1.21 -0.34
CA ASP A 148 6.14 -0.85 -1.04
C ASP A 148 6.11 0.64 -1.40
N VAL A 149 5.62 0.93 -2.60
CA VAL A 149 5.56 2.31 -3.12
C VAL A 149 4.62 3.19 -2.29
N GLY A 150 3.39 2.73 -2.06
CA GLY A 150 2.40 3.48 -1.29
C GLY A 150 2.27 4.94 -1.76
N HIS A 151 1.98 5.17 -3.05
CA HIS A 151 2.12 6.48 -3.69
C HIS A 151 1.38 7.60 -2.97
N GLY A 152 0.09 7.38 -2.62
CA GLY A 152 -0.76 8.35 -1.94
C GLY A 152 -0.81 9.74 -2.56
N GLY A 153 -1.41 10.67 -1.85
CA GLY A 153 -1.42 12.09 -2.22
C GLY A 153 -0.19 12.87 -1.78
N GLY A 154 0.65 12.31 -0.90
CA GLY A 154 1.81 12.98 -0.31
C GLY A 154 3.05 12.10 -0.10
N SER A 155 3.09 10.90 -0.65
CA SER A 155 4.06 9.88 -0.25
C SER A 155 4.96 9.36 -1.39
N PHE A 156 5.05 10.11 -2.49
CA PHE A 156 5.95 9.78 -3.60
C PHE A 156 6.67 11.02 -4.12
N SER A 157 7.99 10.95 -4.22
CA SER A 157 8.81 11.99 -4.83
C SER A 157 9.87 11.39 -5.74
N TYR A 158 10.00 11.91 -6.96
CA TYR A 158 11.06 11.51 -7.89
C TYR A 158 12.45 11.79 -7.32
N ALA A 159 12.62 12.89 -6.58
CA ALA A 159 13.90 13.23 -5.93
C ALA A 159 14.35 12.19 -4.89
N VAL A 160 13.44 11.33 -4.45
CA VAL A 160 13.72 10.21 -3.53
C VAL A 160 13.74 8.88 -4.27
N ALA A 161 12.74 8.62 -5.11
CA ALA A 161 12.58 7.34 -5.78
C ALA A 161 13.74 7.03 -6.74
N GLU A 162 14.14 8.01 -7.56
CA GLU A 162 15.22 7.84 -8.54
C GLU A 162 16.54 7.45 -7.87
N PRO A 163 17.10 8.24 -6.93
CA PRO A 163 18.36 7.87 -6.28
C PRO A 163 18.24 6.64 -5.37
N ALA A 164 17.09 6.36 -4.79
CA ALA A 164 16.89 5.14 -3.99
C ALA A 164 16.96 3.88 -4.87
N ILE A 165 16.28 3.90 -6.02
CA ILE A 165 16.27 2.79 -6.99
C ILE A 165 17.65 2.60 -7.62
N GLU A 166 18.30 3.67 -8.05
CA GLU A 166 19.69 3.64 -8.60
C GLU A 166 20.69 3.03 -7.62
N GLN A 167 20.50 3.25 -6.32
CA GLN A 167 21.36 2.72 -5.26
C GLN A 167 20.89 1.36 -4.70
N GLY A 168 19.90 0.70 -5.34
CA GLY A 168 19.50 -0.68 -5.06
C GLY A 168 18.28 -0.86 -4.16
N LEU A 169 17.60 0.21 -3.70
CA LEU A 169 16.33 0.09 -2.98
C LEU A 169 15.17 -0.05 -3.98
N MET A 170 15.11 -1.21 -4.62
CA MET A 170 14.06 -1.54 -5.58
C MET A 170 12.73 -1.85 -4.86
N PRO A 171 11.58 -1.40 -5.39
CA PRO A 171 10.29 -1.77 -4.82
C PRO A 171 9.97 -3.26 -5.04
N ASP A 172 9.34 -3.87 -4.07
CA ASP A 172 8.75 -5.21 -4.19
C ASP A 172 7.33 -5.13 -4.71
N THR A 173 6.58 -4.10 -4.29
CA THR A 173 5.19 -3.87 -4.70
C THR A 173 4.95 -2.42 -5.11
N ILE A 174 4.00 -2.24 -6.04
CA ILE A 174 3.46 -0.95 -6.41
C ILE A 174 2.03 -0.87 -5.87
N SER A 175 1.78 0.09 -5.00
CA SER A 175 0.47 0.37 -4.45
C SER A 175 0.11 1.85 -4.60
N SER A 176 -1.20 2.13 -4.64
CA SER A 176 -1.73 3.45 -4.96
C SER A 176 -1.96 4.33 -3.74
N ASP A 177 -2.28 3.73 -2.58
CA ASP A 177 -2.77 4.45 -1.39
C ASP A 177 -3.87 5.47 -1.75
N LEU A 178 -4.79 5.05 -2.62
CA LEU A 178 -5.90 5.87 -3.10
C LEU A 178 -6.99 5.94 -2.04
N HIS A 179 -7.33 7.15 -1.64
CA HIS A 179 -8.42 7.44 -0.71
C HIS A 179 -9.11 8.77 -1.09
N ALA A 180 -10.19 9.14 -0.41
CA ALA A 180 -11.02 10.29 -0.77
C ALA A 180 -10.23 11.61 -0.92
N TYR A 181 -9.18 11.82 -0.12
CA TYR A 181 -8.36 13.04 -0.20
C TYR A 181 -7.25 12.96 -1.24
N SER A 182 -6.74 11.75 -1.56
CA SER A 182 -5.62 11.60 -2.50
C SER A 182 -6.04 11.54 -3.96
N GLY A 183 -7.30 11.23 -4.26
CA GLY A 183 -7.80 11.06 -5.62
C GLY A 183 -7.64 12.27 -6.52
N ASN A 184 -7.67 13.48 -5.96
CA ASN A 184 -7.49 14.74 -6.68
C ASN A 184 -6.13 15.41 -6.41
N SER A 185 -5.16 14.66 -5.84
CA SER A 185 -3.82 15.20 -5.61
C SER A 185 -3.02 15.28 -6.91
N PRO A 186 -2.04 16.20 -7.00
CA PRO A 186 -1.24 16.40 -8.22
C PRO A 186 -0.56 15.13 -8.74
N GLY A 187 -0.21 14.23 -7.83
CA GLY A 187 0.46 12.96 -8.18
C GLY A 187 -0.44 11.90 -8.79
N GLU A 188 -1.77 12.09 -8.78
CA GLU A 188 -2.74 11.17 -9.39
C GLU A 188 -2.48 9.70 -9.03
N PRO A 189 -2.73 9.27 -7.76
CA PRO A 189 -2.34 7.96 -7.27
C PRO A 189 -3.25 6.81 -7.75
N PHE A 190 -3.62 6.81 -9.03
CA PHE A 190 -4.34 5.70 -9.66
C PHE A 190 -3.36 4.60 -10.03
N LEU A 191 -3.65 3.35 -9.68
CA LEU A 191 -2.68 2.27 -9.82
C LEU A 191 -2.08 2.16 -11.23
N PRO A 192 -2.85 2.20 -12.34
CA PRO A 192 -2.26 2.18 -13.68
C PRO A 192 -1.35 3.39 -13.96
N TRP A 193 -1.66 4.55 -13.37
CA TRP A 193 -0.85 5.75 -13.51
C TRP A 193 0.45 5.66 -12.71
N VAL A 194 0.38 5.14 -11.47
CA VAL A 194 1.58 4.86 -10.67
C VAL A 194 2.46 3.83 -11.38
N MET A 195 1.88 2.73 -11.89
CA MET A 195 2.59 1.75 -12.69
C MET A 195 3.30 2.39 -13.89
N SER A 196 2.64 3.34 -14.55
CA SER A 196 3.18 4.07 -15.71
C SER A 196 4.40 4.92 -15.35
N LYS A 197 4.44 5.53 -14.16
CA LYS A 197 5.63 6.23 -13.64
C LYS A 197 6.84 5.30 -13.58
N PHE A 198 6.66 4.09 -13.03
CA PHE A 198 7.75 3.11 -12.94
C PHE A 198 8.18 2.57 -14.30
N LEU A 199 7.27 2.40 -15.27
CA LEU A 199 7.63 2.09 -16.66
C LEU A 199 8.58 3.13 -17.26
N ASN A 200 8.41 4.39 -16.92
CA ASN A 200 9.27 5.49 -17.41
C ASN A 200 10.50 5.74 -16.51
N MET A 201 10.62 5.04 -15.39
CA MET A 201 11.82 4.99 -14.54
C MET A 201 12.71 3.77 -14.86
N GLY A 202 12.50 3.09 -15.99
CA GLY A 202 13.37 2.03 -16.49
C GLY A 202 12.92 0.60 -16.15
N PHE A 203 11.77 0.41 -15.51
CA PHE A 203 11.23 -0.93 -15.27
C PHE A 203 10.58 -1.49 -16.54
N THR A 204 10.65 -2.81 -16.73
CA THR A 204 9.92 -3.47 -17.82
C THR A 204 8.43 -3.57 -17.51
N LEU A 205 7.62 -3.81 -18.55
CA LEU A 205 6.18 -4.00 -18.37
C LEU A 205 5.89 -5.18 -17.44
N GLU A 206 6.61 -6.29 -17.62
CA GLU A 206 6.47 -7.51 -16.82
C GLU A 206 6.81 -7.25 -15.34
N GLN A 207 7.88 -6.49 -15.07
CA GLN A 207 8.26 -6.12 -13.71
C GLN A 207 7.16 -5.30 -13.05
N VAL A 208 6.66 -4.28 -13.73
CA VAL A 208 5.62 -3.39 -13.19
C VAL A 208 4.31 -4.15 -12.96
N VAL A 209 3.91 -5.00 -13.90
CA VAL A 209 2.71 -5.85 -13.74
C VAL A 209 2.89 -6.83 -12.57
N SER A 210 4.04 -7.51 -12.49
CA SER A 210 4.32 -8.44 -11.37
C SER A 210 4.29 -7.74 -10.02
N MET A 211 4.86 -6.52 -9.91
CA MET A 211 4.83 -5.71 -8.67
C MET A 211 3.41 -5.28 -8.26
N ALA A 212 2.45 -5.27 -9.16
CA ALA A 212 1.05 -4.92 -8.87
C ALA A 212 0.12 -6.14 -8.78
N THR A 213 0.58 -7.36 -9.11
CA THR A 213 -0.26 -8.56 -9.21
C THR A 213 0.33 -9.76 -8.45
N GLU A 214 1.27 -10.47 -9.05
CA GLU A 214 1.85 -11.71 -8.51
C GLU A 214 2.59 -11.49 -7.19
N ARG A 215 3.48 -10.49 -7.13
CA ARG A 215 4.29 -10.24 -5.93
C ARG A 215 3.43 -9.90 -4.71
N PRO A 216 2.48 -8.96 -4.76
CA PRO A 216 1.58 -8.75 -3.62
C PRO A 216 0.75 -9.99 -3.28
N ALA A 217 0.29 -10.77 -4.26
CA ALA A 217 -0.42 -12.02 -4.00
C ALA A 217 0.46 -13.05 -3.25
N LYS A 218 1.72 -13.17 -3.63
CA LYS A 218 2.71 -14.02 -2.96
C LYS A 218 3.00 -13.56 -1.54
N ILE A 219 3.17 -12.25 -1.33
CA ILE A 219 3.42 -11.64 -0.03
C ILE A 219 2.28 -11.92 0.96
N ILE A 220 1.04 -11.86 0.50
CA ILE A 220 -0.14 -12.13 1.33
C ILE A 220 -0.55 -13.61 1.36
N GLY A 221 0.25 -14.52 0.78
CA GLY A 221 0.00 -15.96 0.78
C GLY A 221 -1.24 -16.39 -0.03
N LYS A 222 -1.56 -15.68 -1.12
CA LYS A 222 -2.73 -15.93 -1.97
C LYS A 222 -2.37 -16.14 -3.45
N VAL A 223 -1.13 -16.51 -3.75
CA VAL A 223 -0.62 -16.63 -5.13
C VAL A 223 -1.33 -17.72 -5.96
N ASP A 224 -1.85 -18.74 -5.31
CA ASP A 224 -2.66 -19.80 -5.91
C ASP A 224 -4.05 -19.33 -6.39
N LYS A 225 -4.50 -18.18 -5.89
CA LYS A 225 -5.84 -17.61 -6.17
C LYS A 225 -5.81 -16.23 -6.79
N LEU A 226 -4.76 -15.46 -6.58
CA LEU A 226 -4.67 -14.07 -7.01
C LEU A 226 -3.37 -13.79 -7.75
N GLY A 227 -3.37 -12.74 -8.58
CA GLY A 227 -2.19 -12.31 -9.33
C GLY A 227 -1.76 -13.27 -10.43
N THR A 228 -2.65 -14.15 -10.87
CA THR A 228 -2.42 -15.15 -11.90
C THR A 228 -3.61 -15.27 -12.84
N LEU A 229 -3.36 -15.70 -14.07
CA LEU A 229 -4.35 -16.05 -15.10
C LEU A 229 -4.44 -17.57 -15.31
N GLN A 230 -3.96 -18.36 -14.36
CA GLN A 230 -4.00 -19.83 -14.47
C GLN A 230 -5.44 -20.34 -14.48
N VAL A 231 -5.67 -21.46 -15.18
CA VAL A 231 -6.97 -22.15 -15.20
C VAL A 231 -7.34 -22.56 -13.77
N GLY A 232 -8.57 -22.23 -13.36
CA GLY A 232 -9.05 -22.49 -11.99
C GLY A 232 -8.88 -21.33 -11.03
N ALA A 233 -8.09 -20.31 -11.38
CA ALA A 233 -8.03 -19.07 -10.61
C ALA A 233 -9.33 -18.25 -10.74
N PRO A 234 -9.70 -17.42 -9.75
CA PRO A 234 -10.80 -16.47 -9.91
C PRO A 234 -10.59 -15.58 -11.14
N ALA A 235 -11.63 -15.39 -11.92
CA ALA A 235 -11.60 -14.52 -13.11
C ALA A 235 -11.63 -13.04 -12.69
N ASP A 236 -10.56 -12.58 -12.04
CA ASP A 236 -10.30 -11.20 -11.65
C ASP A 236 -9.24 -10.64 -12.60
N VAL A 237 -9.65 -9.93 -13.64
CA VAL A 237 -8.77 -9.48 -14.74
C VAL A 237 -8.90 -7.97 -14.94
N SER A 238 -7.76 -7.28 -15.02
CA SER A 238 -7.70 -5.89 -15.48
C SER A 238 -7.09 -5.86 -16.88
N ILE A 239 -7.82 -5.32 -17.83
CA ILE A 239 -7.38 -5.16 -19.22
C ILE A 239 -6.93 -3.72 -19.39
N MET A 240 -5.69 -3.56 -19.85
CA MET A 240 -5.07 -2.26 -20.06
C MET A 240 -4.46 -2.19 -21.46
N GLU A 241 -4.44 -1.02 -22.02
CA GLU A 241 -3.77 -0.69 -23.26
C GLU A 241 -2.47 0.04 -22.92
N LEU A 242 -1.35 -0.40 -23.49
CA LEU A 242 -0.09 0.34 -23.43
C LEU A 242 -0.08 1.39 -24.55
N ILE A 243 -0.15 2.65 -24.15
CA ILE A 243 -0.12 3.78 -25.10
C ILE A 243 1.31 4.29 -25.19
N GLU A 244 1.84 4.38 -26.40
CA GLU A 244 3.11 5.03 -26.69
C GLU A 244 2.85 6.48 -27.11
N SER A 245 3.06 7.41 -26.20
CA SER A 245 2.86 8.83 -26.41
C SER A 245 3.66 9.61 -25.37
N GLU A 246 4.07 10.81 -25.73
CA GLU A 246 4.61 11.73 -24.74
C GLU A 246 3.55 12.07 -23.69
N VAL A 247 3.92 11.96 -22.42
CA VAL A 247 3.03 12.13 -21.29
C VAL A 247 3.77 12.77 -20.12
N ARG A 248 3.11 13.72 -19.44
CA ARG A 248 3.66 14.41 -18.29
C ARG A 248 3.19 13.74 -17.00
N PHE A 249 4.12 13.19 -16.24
CA PHE A 249 3.87 12.68 -14.88
C PHE A 249 4.32 13.70 -13.84
N VAL A 250 3.56 13.82 -12.76
CA VAL A 250 3.86 14.69 -11.63
C VAL A 250 3.94 13.86 -10.36
N ASP A 251 4.89 14.16 -9.48
CA ASP A 251 4.94 13.55 -8.15
C ASP A 251 4.07 14.32 -7.13
N THR A 252 4.06 13.89 -5.87
CA THR A 252 3.22 14.48 -4.83
C THR A 252 3.70 15.84 -4.32
N VAL A 253 4.88 16.29 -4.78
CA VAL A 253 5.46 17.61 -4.46
C VAL A 253 5.65 18.48 -5.74
N ASN A 254 4.89 18.16 -6.80
CA ASN A 254 4.85 18.87 -8.08
C ASN A 254 6.11 18.83 -8.94
N ASN A 255 7.06 17.90 -8.69
CA ASN A 255 8.12 17.66 -9.66
C ASN A 255 7.56 16.88 -10.84
N ALA A 256 7.86 17.34 -12.05
CA ALA A 256 7.41 16.71 -13.28
C ALA A 256 8.49 15.85 -13.93
N ARG A 257 8.05 14.81 -14.63
CA ARG A 257 8.85 14.02 -15.57
C ARG A 257 8.07 13.82 -16.86
N THR A 258 8.76 13.87 -17.97
CA THR A 258 8.18 13.51 -19.27
C THR A 258 8.43 12.04 -19.51
N GLY A 259 7.36 11.26 -19.68
CA GLY A 259 7.42 9.86 -20.08
C GLY A 259 7.08 9.69 -21.55
N LYS A 260 7.24 8.46 -22.04
CA LYS A 260 6.97 8.10 -23.45
C LYS A 260 5.86 7.05 -23.59
N ARG A 261 5.34 6.54 -22.48
CA ARG A 261 4.32 5.49 -22.50
C ARG A 261 3.52 5.47 -21.21
N TYR A 262 2.27 5.03 -21.28
CA TYR A 262 1.42 4.85 -20.11
C TYR A 262 0.41 3.73 -20.28
N LEU A 263 -0.07 3.20 -19.16
CA LEU A 263 -1.10 2.17 -19.09
C LEU A 263 -2.48 2.81 -18.96
N LYS A 264 -3.31 2.60 -19.98
CA LYS A 264 -4.69 3.06 -20.01
C LYS A 264 -5.62 1.91 -19.66
N PRO A 265 -6.41 2.01 -18.58
CA PRO A 265 -7.38 0.97 -18.25
C PRO A 265 -8.48 0.90 -19.30
N VAL A 266 -8.80 -0.31 -19.76
CA VAL A 266 -9.82 -0.57 -20.77
C VAL A 266 -11.06 -1.20 -20.15
N GLN A 267 -10.85 -2.25 -19.35
CA GLN A 267 -11.93 -3.04 -18.77
C GLN A 267 -11.47 -3.74 -17.50
N THR A 268 -12.40 -3.94 -16.57
CA THR A 268 -12.18 -4.76 -15.39
C THR A 268 -13.18 -5.91 -15.38
N VAL A 269 -12.70 -7.12 -15.14
CA VAL A 269 -13.51 -8.29 -14.87
C VAL A 269 -13.28 -8.71 -13.43
N ARG A 270 -14.33 -8.99 -12.67
CA ARG A 270 -14.25 -9.50 -11.31
C ARG A 270 -15.17 -10.72 -11.16
N ALA A 271 -14.60 -11.84 -10.75
CA ALA A 271 -15.30 -13.11 -10.61
C ALA A 271 -16.11 -13.47 -11.89
N GLY A 272 -15.52 -13.21 -13.06
CA GLY A 272 -16.15 -13.44 -14.36
C GLY A 272 -17.17 -12.38 -14.80
N ARG A 273 -17.50 -11.41 -13.96
CA ARG A 273 -18.43 -10.31 -14.30
C ARG A 273 -17.66 -9.09 -14.79
N SER A 274 -18.00 -8.64 -15.99
CA SER A 274 -17.44 -7.44 -16.61
C SER A 274 -17.98 -6.16 -15.95
N TYR A 275 -17.08 -5.22 -15.68
CA TYR A 275 -17.37 -3.85 -15.29
C TYR A 275 -16.75 -2.94 -16.35
N GLY A 276 -17.61 -2.33 -17.15
CA GLY A 276 -17.16 -1.51 -18.28
C GLY A 276 -17.09 -0.02 -17.96
N ARG A 277 -16.78 0.71 -19.01
CA ARG A 277 -16.76 2.17 -19.06
C ARG A 277 -18.14 2.81 -18.86
N PRO A 278 -18.18 4.10 -18.51
CA PRO A 278 -17.05 5.02 -18.44
C PRO A 278 -16.33 4.96 -17.10
N PHE A 279 -15.01 5.18 -17.10
CA PHE A 279 -14.30 5.55 -15.87
C PHE A 279 -14.80 6.95 -15.50
N PRO A 280 -15.31 7.17 -14.27
CA PRO A 280 -15.76 8.48 -13.88
C PRO A 280 -14.59 9.46 -13.84
N SER A 281 -14.86 10.72 -14.23
CA SER A 281 -13.99 11.84 -13.85
C SER A 281 -13.68 11.75 -12.33
N PRO A 282 -12.44 11.97 -11.87
CA PRO A 282 -11.34 12.68 -12.53
C PRO A 282 -10.36 11.79 -13.31
N PHE A 283 -10.67 10.55 -13.58
CA PHE A 283 -9.81 9.59 -14.29
C PHE A 283 -9.77 9.83 -15.83
N ALA A 284 -9.87 11.05 -16.26
CA ALA A 284 -9.58 11.39 -17.63
C ALA A 284 -8.06 11.27 -17.83
N TYR A 285 -7.64 10.15 -18.35
CA TYR A 285 -6.31 10.04 -18.91
C TYR A 285 -6.16 11.06 -20.05
N PRO A 286 -5.02 11.73 -20.15
CA PRO A 286 -4.79 12.70 -21.21
C PRO A 286 -4.92 12.09 -22.59
#